data_4e580d5585ed411757ed4f08b468cecc
#
_entry.id   4e580d5585ed411757ed4f08b468cecc
#
_cell.length_a   1.000
_cell.length_b   1.000
_cell.length_c   1.000
_cell.angle_alpha   90.00
_cell.angle_beta   90.00
_cell.angle_gamma   90.00
#
_symmetry.space_group_name_H-M   'P 1'
#
loop_
_entity.id
_entity.type
_entity.pdbx_description
1 polymer ?
#
loop_
_entity_poly.entity_id
_entity_poly.type
_entity_poly.pdbx_seq_one_letter_code
_entity_poly.pdbx_strand_id
1 'polypeptide(L)'
;MAAGAVHVVAGVLLDEHDRVLIAQRPPGRHLAGGWEFPGGKLEAGEAAEAGLVRELAEELGVRVHRAHPLICLRHRYPDREVLLDVWQVEDYSGRPRGLDGQALRWCSRGELARAELLPADRPVVTALRLPDLIEDHTSTGFRLLAEPASLPVHREIPHGVLCAGIDQAREAARAGADFIVFTSRWPAPVLRATVMELNLPVYACGVGCPEAWAAGATGSYRPRQPATQC
;
A
#
# COMPACT_ATOMS: atom_id res chain seq x y z
N MET A 1 5.62 26.84 13.31
CA MET A 1 5.70 25.43 13.72
C MET A 1 5.17 24.62 12.55
N ALA A 2 5.96 23.71 12.01
CA ALA A 2 5.44 22.80 10.96
C ALA A 2 4.31 21.98 11.58
N ALA A 3 3.10 22.07 11.00
CA ALA A 3 2.01 21.21 11.40
C ALA A 3 2.46 19.76 11.18
N GLY A 4 2.29 18.89 12.17
CA GLY A 4 2.62 17.47 12.04
C GLY A 4 1.85 16.84 10.87
N ALA A 5 2.37 15.74 10.33
CA ALA A 5 1.67 15.01 9.28
C ALA A 5 0.28 14.58 9.77
N VAL A 6 -0.74 14.74 8.93
CA VAL A 6 -2.08 14.24 9.21
C VAL A 6 -2.06 12.73 8.99
N HIS A 7 -2.36 11.96 10.03
CA HIS A 7 -2.45 10.50 9.92
C HIS A 7 -3.85 10.10 9.45
N VAL A 8 -3.90 9.37 8.35
CA VAL A 8 -5.13 8.90 7.69
C VAL A 8 -5.04 7.38 7.56
N VAL A 9 -6.12 6.69 7.87
CA VAL A 9 -6.28 5.26 7.57
C VAL A 9 -7.22 5.10 6.39
N ALA A 10 -6.97 4.10 5.55
CA ALA A 10 -7.84 3.75 4.45
C ALA A 10 -7.99 2.25 4.29
N GLY A 11 -9.14 1.80 3.83
CA GLY A 11 -9.47 0.40 3.64
C GLY A 11 -9.60 0.00 2.17
N VAL A 12 -8.90 -1.07 1.78
CA VAL A 12 -9.14 -1.77 0.54
C VAL A 12 -10.18 -2.86 0.79
N LEU A 13 -11.41 -2.63 0.33
CA LEU A 13 -12.49 -3.60 0.39
C LEU A 13 -12.60 -4.32 -0.96
N LEU A 14 -12.75 -5.63 -0.92
CA LEU A 14 -12.99 -6.46 -2.10
C LEU A 14 -14.42 -7.00 -2.08
N ASP A 15 -15.04 -7.10 -3.25
CA ASP A 15 -16.30 -7.83 -3.39
C ASP A 15 -16.05 -9.29 -3.81
N GLU A 16 -17.13 -10.05 -3.98
CA GLU A 16 -17.11 -11.46 -4.41
C GLU A 16 -16.50 -11.69 -5.82
N HIS A 17 -16.30 -10.62 -6.59
CA HIS A 17 -15.69 -10.63 -7.92
C HIS A 17 -14.26 -10.06 -7.95
N ASP A 18 -13.61 -9.93 -6.79
CA ASP A 18 -12.27 -9.34 -6.64
C ASP A 18 -12.18 -7.89 -7.15
N ARG A 19 -13.32 -7.14 -7.11
CA ARG A 19 -13.33 -5.72 -7.43
C ARG A 19 -13.07 -4.91 -6.17
N VAL A 20 -12.34 -3.82 -6.35
CA VAL A 20 -11.94 -2.90 -5.28
C VAL A 20 -12.93 -1.75 -5.18
N LEU A 21 -13.37 -1.42 -3.96
CA LEU A 21 -14.22 -0.27 -3.69
C LEU A 21 -13.38 1.00 -3.62
N ILE A 22 -13.83 2.04 -4.38
CA ILE A 22 -13.33 3.40 -4.26
C ILE A 22 -14.48 4.37 -4.01
N ALA A 23 -14.17 5.45 -3.28
CA ALA A 23 -15.10 6.53 -2.95
C ALA A 23 -14.68 7.82 -3.64
N GLN A 24 -15.65 8.64 -4.07
CA GLN A 24 -15.37 9.94 -4.66
C GLN A 24 -15.47 11.02 -3.60
N ARG A 25 -14.46 11.87 -3.47
CA ARG A 25 -14.47 12.97 -2.51
C ARG A 25 -15.60 13.93 -2.78
N PRO A 26 -16.43 14.21 -1.77
CA PRO A 26 -17.57 15.10 -1.95
C PRO A 26 -17.13 16.55 -2.22
N PRO A 27 -18.00 17.39 -2.79
CA PRO A 27 -17.76 18.82 -2.97
C PRO A 27 -17.41 19.50 -1.64
N GLY A 28 -16.50 20.49 -1.69
CA GLY A 28 -16.05 21.26 -0.51
C GLY A 28 -14.90 20.61 0.27
N ARG A 29 -14.50 19.39 -0.03
CA ARG A 29 -13.29 18.77 0.50
C ARG A 29 -12.07 19.12 -0.35
N HIS A 30 -10.89 19.07 0.25
CA HIS A 30 -9.62 19.19 -0.50
C HIS A 30 -9.53 18.10 -1.57
N LEU A 31 -9.21 18.45 -2.82
CA LEU A 31 -9.23 17.57 -3.99
C LEU A 31 -10.60 16.94 -4.29
N ALA A 32 -11.67 17.72 -4.13
CA ALA A 32 -13.04 17.28 -4.44
C ALA A 32 -13.15 16.68 -5.85
N GLY A 33 -13.94 15.62 -5.99
CA GLY A 33 -14.14 14.88 -7.25
C GLY A 33 -13.10 13.81 -7.54
N GLY A 34 -11.94 13.81 -6.87
CA GLY A 34 -10.95 12.75 -6.96
C GLY A 34 -11.45 11.45 -6.31
N TRP A 35 -10.96 10.32 -6.79
CA TRP A 35 -11.25 9.01 -6.23
C TRP A 35 -10.18 8.60 -5.23
N GLU A 36 -10.57 7.94 -4.16
CA GLU A 36 -9.70 7.48 -3.08
C GLU A 36 -10.18 6.16 -2.50
N PHE A 37 -9.34 5.48 -1.72
CA PHE A 37 -9.80 4.38 -0.89
C PHE A 37 -10.58 4.96 0.31
N PRO A 38 -11.74 4.36 0.69
CA PRO A 38 -12.55 4.85 1.80
C PRO A 38 -11.79 4.81 3.12
N GLY A 39 -11.99 5.81 3.96
CA GLY A 39 -11.31 5.96 5.24
C GLY A 39 -11.13 7.42 5.63
N GLY A 40 -10.52 7.67 6.77
CA GLY A 40 -10.42 9.01 7.30
C GLY A 40 -9.27 9.23 8.27
N LYS A 41 -9.35 10.31 9.05
CA LYS A 41 -8.29 10.73 9.96
C LYS A 41 -8.35 9.92 11.25
N LEU A 42 -7.19 9.49 11.73
CA LEU A 42 -7.08 8.97 13.09
C LEU A 42 -7.35 10.06 14.12
N GLU A 43 -8.04 9.67 15.17
CA GLU A 43 -8.18 10.47 16.37
C GLU A 43 -6.89 10.44 17.19
N ALA A 44 -6.76 11.39 18.12
CA ALA A 44 -5.56 11.48 18.96
C ALA A 44 -5.39 10.25 19.85
N GLY A 45 -4.31 9.50 19.64
CA GLY A 45 -4.01 8.27 20.38
C GLY A 45 -4.76 7.03 19.89
N GLU A 46 -5.52 7.14 18.82
CA GLU A 46 -6.24 6.01 18.22
C GLU A 46 -5.27 5.08 17.48
N ALA A 47 -5.44 3.77 17.68
CA ALA A 47 -4.73 2.76 16.90
C ALA A 47 -5.26 2.72 15.47
N ALA A 48 -4.39 2.48 14.48
CA ALA A 48 -4.74 2.50 13.07
C ALA A 48 -5.88 1.51 12.72
N GLU A 49 -5.85 0.30 13.28
CA GLU A 49 -6.90 -0.70 13.06
C GLU A 49 -8.25 -0.24 13.64
N ALA A 50 -8.25 0.36 14.83
CA ALA A 50 -9.48 0.87 15.45
C ALA A 50 -10.06 2.03 14.63
N GLY A 51 -9.22 2.96 14.17
CA GLY A 51 -9.63 4.05 13.31
C GLY A 51 -10.19 3.56 11.97
N LEU A 52 -9.57 2.54 11.37
CA LEU A 52 -10.10 1.91 10.16
C LEU A 52 -11.52 1.36 10.37
N VAL A 53 -11.73 0.60 11.45
CA VAL A 53 -13.04 0.02 11.78
C VAL A 53 -14.08 1.12 11.98
N ARG A 54 -13.75 2.17 12.71
CA ARG A 54 -14.62 3.34 12.96
C ARG A 54 -14.96 4.06 11.67
N GLU A 55 -13.96 4.48 10.89
CA GLU A 55 -14.16 5.26 9.65
C GLU A 55 -14.99 4.48 8.62
N LEU A 56 -14.71 3.19 8.42
CA LEU A 56 -15.48 2.39 7.47
C LEU A 56 -16.93 2.13 7.94
N ALA A 57 -17.16 2.09 9.26
CA ALA A 57 -18.51 2.03 9.79
C ALA A 57 -19.26 3.36 9.60
N GLU A 58 -18.61 4.50 9.83
CA GLU A 58 -19.18 5.84 9.69
C GLU A 58 -19.45 6.20 8.23
N GLU A 59 -18.49 5.98 7.34
CA GLU A 59 -18.59 6.39 5.93
C GLU A 59 -19.39 5.42 5.05
N LEU A 60 -19.29 4.10 5.34
CA LEU A 60 -19.85 3.06 4.47
C LEU A 60 -20.95 2.21 5.13
N GLY A 61 -21.11 2.27 6.45
CA GLY A 61 -22.05 1.41 7.20
C GLY A 61 -21.64 -0.06 7.19
N VAL A 62 -20.36 -0.38 7.07
CA VAL A 62 -19.83 -1.75 7.13
C VAL A 62 -19.13 -2.01 8.45
N ARG A 63 -19.14 -3.27 8.89
CA ARG A 63 -18.42 -3.73 10.07
C ARG A 63 -17.25 -4.60 9.63
N VAL A 64 -16.03 -4.14 9.85
CA VAL A 64 -14.81 -4.90 9.59
C VAL A 64 -14.61 -5.95 10.69
N HIS A 65 -14.28 -7.17 10.31
CA HIS A 65 -14.00 -8.30 11.19
C HIS A 65 -12.52 -8.70 11.16
N ARG A 66 -11.87 -8.57 10.00
CA ARG A 66 -10.45 -8.87 9.83
C ARG A 66 -9.83 -8.00 8.76
N ALA A 67 -8.70 -7.41 9.08
CA ALA A 67 -7.88 -6.64 8.17
C ALA A 67 -6.40 -6.78 8.53
N HIS A 68 -5.53 -6.53 7.56
CA HIS A 68 -4.09 -6.46 7.79
C HIS A 68 -3.49 -5.25 7.06
N PRO A 69 -2.37 -4.69 7.56
CA PRO A 69 -1.69 -3.60 6.87
C PRO A 69 -1.24 -4.02 5.47
N LEU A 70 -1.49 -3.17 4.47
CA LEU A 70 -1.06 -3.37 3.10
C LEU A 70 0.16 -2.52 2.76
N ILE A 71 0.10 -1.22 3.03
CA ILE A 71 1.18 -0.28 2.74
C ILE A 71 1.00 0.97 3.59
N CYS A 72 2.11 1.55 4.05
CA CYS A 72 2.12 2.84 4.72
C CYS A 72 2.95 3.84 3.92
N LEU A 73 2.40 5.00 3.63
CA LEU A 73 2.94 6.00 2.71
C LEU A 73 2.97 7.37 3.35
N ARG A 74 3.98 8.14 3.01
CA ARG A 74 4.07 9.56 3.38
C ARG A 74 3.94 10.41 2.12
N HIS A 75 2.83 11.12 1.97
CA HIS A 75 2.59 11.98 0.82
C HIS A 75 2.59 13.45 1.22
N ARG A 76 3.32 14.28 0.47
CA ARG A 76 3.37 15.72 0.68
C ARG A 76 2.55 16.44 -0.38
N TYR A 77 1.44 17.02 0.06
CA TYR A 77 0.69 18.00 -0.72
C TYR A 77 1.30 19.40 -0.53
N PRO A 78 0.97 20.39 -1.37
CA PRO A 78 1.50 21.76 -1.22
C PRO A 78 1.20 22.41 0.14
N ASP A 79 0.07 22.05 0.76
CA ASP A 79 -0.46 22.66 1.98
C ASP A 79 -0.32 21.77 3.23
N ARG A 80 -0.04 20.47 3.06
CA ARG A 80 0.05 19.52 4.18
C ARG A 80 0.84 18.26 3.84
N GLU A 81 1.26 17.57 4.87
CA GLU A 81 1.81 16.22 4.79
C GLU A 81 0.78 15.21 5.32
N VAL A 82 0.62 14.09 4.63
CA VAL A 82 -0.29 13.00 5.00
C VAL A 82 0.54 11.73 5.19
N LEU A 83 0.33 11.07 6.31
CA LEU A 83 0.72 9.69 6.53
C LEU A 83 -0.49 8.82 6.24
N LEU A 84 -0.48 8.10 5.13
CA LEU A 84 -1.57 7.24 4.67
C LEU A 84 -1.24 5.79 5.03
N ASP A 85 -2.03 5.23 5.95
CA ASP A 85 -1.91 3.87 6.45
C ASP A 85 -3.04 3.03 5.83
N VAL A 86 -2.71 2.22 4.82
CA VAL A 86 -3.68 1.47 4.03
C VAL A 86 -3.72 0.02 4.46
N TRP A 87 -4.92 -0.48 4.68
CA TRP A 87 -5.21 -1.82 5.16
C TRP A 87 -6.04 -2.60 4.14
N GLN A 88 -5.71 -3.86 3.94
CA GLN A 88 -6.57 -4.78 3.20
C GLN A 88 -7.60 -5.39 4.15
N VAL A 89 -8.86 -5.20 3.82
CA VAL A 89 -9.99 -5.76 4.56
C VAL A 89 -10.29 -7.15 3.99
N GLU A 90 -10.03 -8.18 4.80
CA GLU A 90 -10.23 -9.58 4.39
C GLU A 90 -11.66 -10.07 4.66
N ASP A 91 -12.29 -9.51 5.71
CA ASP A 91 -13.62 -9.93 6.12
C ASP A 91 -14.41 -8.75 6.70
N TYR A 92 -15.62 -8.56 6.22
CA TYR A 92 -16.54 -7.52 6.70
C TYR A 92 -18.00 -7.94 6.49
N SER A 93 -18.91 -7.35 7.25
CA SER A 93 -20.35 -7.50 7.08
C SER A 93 -21.02 -6.16 6.80
N GLY A 94 -22.20 -6.22 6.19
CA GLY A 94 -22.94 -5.06 5.73
C GLY A 94 -22.77 -4.83 4.22
N ARG A 95 -23.54 -3.91 3.67
CA ARG A 95 -23.46 -3.52 2.26
C ARG A 95 -22.93 -2.09 2.21
N PRO A 96 -21.76 -1.84 1.59
CA PRO A 96 -21.20 -0.49 1.50
C PRO A 96 -22.17 0.51 0.86
N ARG A 97 -22.35 1.65 1.50
CA ARG A 97 -23.17 2.78 1.03
C ARG A 97 -22.41 4.07 1.35
N GLY A 98 -22.51 5.07 0.50
CA GLY A 98 -21.93 6.38 0.76
C GLY A 98 -22.79 7.15 1.77
N LEU A 99 -22.50 7.05 3.06
CA LEU A 99 -23.30 7.67 4.13
C LEU A 99 -23.05 9.17 4.24
N ASP A 100 -21.91 9.67 3.75
CA ASP A 100 -21.57 11.10 3.61
C ASP A 100 -22.04 11.69 2.27
N GLY A 101 -22.84 10.94 1.50
CA GLY A 101 -23.30 11.36 0.16
C GLY A 101 -22.25 11.20 -0.94
N GLN A 102 -21.11 10.58 -0.65
CA GLN A 102 -20.06 10.28 -1.61
C GLN A 102 -20.52 9.18 -2.60
N ALA A 103 -20.14 9.34 -3.87
CA ALA A 103 -20.32 8.28 -4.86
C ALA A 103 -19.36 7.13 -4.57
N LEU A 104 -19.82 5.90 -4.73
CA LEU A 104 -19.04 4.68 -4.60
C LEU A 104 -18.95 3.96 -5.95
N ARG A 105 -17.81 3.33 -6.21
CA ARG A 105 -17.60 2.54 -7.42
C ARG A 105 -16.75 1.30 -7.12
N TRP A 106 -17.22 0.15 -7.57
CA TRP A 106 -16.45 -1.07 -7.61
C TRP A 106 -15.65 -1.13 -8.92
N CYS A 107 -14.34 -1.29 -8.81
CA CYS A 107 -13.39 -1.31 -9.92
C CYS A 107 -12.66 -2.64 -9.98
N SER A 108 -12.57 -3.25 -11.16
CA SER A 108 -11.58 -4.29 -11.40
C SER A 108 -10.16 -3.71 -11.24
N ARG A 109 -9.16 -4.56 -11.02
CA ARG A 109 -7.75 -4.10 -10.89
C ARG A 109 -7.27 -3.33 -12.12
N GLY A 110 -7.77 -3.66 -13.33
CA GLY A 110 -7.46 -2.95 -14.56
C GLY A 110 -8.13 -1.58 -14.66
N GLU A 111 -9.35 -1.43 -14.19
CA GLU A 111 -10.07 -0.15 -14.11
C GLU A 111 -9.46 0.76 -13.04
N LEU A 112 -9.07 0.19 -11.89
CA LEU A 112 -8.42 0.91 -10.79
C LEU A 112 -7.13 1.59 -11.26
N ALA A 113 -6.33 0.91 -12.08
CA ALA A 113 -5.09 1.47 -12.64
C ALA A 113 -5.33 2.71 -13.54
N ARG A 114 -6.55 2.86 -14.10
CA ARG A 114 -6.94 3.98 -14.98
C ARG A 114 -7.82 5.01 -14.26
N ALA A 115 -8.21 4.75 -13.02
CA ALA A 115 -9.04 5.66 -12.25
C ALA A 115 -8.27 6.94 -11.90
N GLU A 116 -8.99 8.06 -11.82
CA GLU A 116 -8.45 9.35 -11.37
C GLU A 116 -8.29 9.35 -9.84
N LEU A 117 -7.41 8.46 -9.36
CA LEU A 117 -7.10 8.36 -7.94
C LEU A 117 -6.27 9.56 -7.48
N LEU A 118 -6.44 9.90 -6.22
CA LEU A 118 -5.60 10.90 -5.56
C LEU A 118 -4.12 10.48 -5.64
N PRO A 119 -3.19 11.46 -5.70
CA PRO A 119 -1.76 11.14 -5.83
C PRO A 119 -1.22 10.21 -4.74
N ALA A 120 -1.70 10.34 -3.50
CA ALA A 120 -1.29 9.50 -2.38
C ALA A 120 -1.71 8.03 -2.54
N ASP A 121 -2.78 7.75 -3.30
CA ASP A 121 -3.35 6.40 -3.46
C ASP A 121 -2.70 5.58 -4.59
N ARG A 122 -1.94 6.23 -5.46
CA ARG A 122 -1.34 5.55 -6.63
C ARG A 122 -0.42 4.37 -6.28
N PRO A 123 0.47 4.45 -5.26
CA PRO A 123 1.32 3.31 -4.87
C PRO A 123 0.52 2.12 -4.34
N VAL A 124 -0.69 2.37 -3.78
CA VAL A 124 -1.59 1.30 -3.32
C VAL A 124 -2.03 0.40 -4.48
N VAL A 125 -2.28 0.99 -5.66
CA VAL A 125 -2.63 0.21 -6.87
C VAL A 125 -1.52 -0.77 -7.25
N THR A 126 -0.26 -0.36 -7.10
CA THR A 126 0.88 -1.26 -7.31
C THR A 126 0.91 -2.35 -6.25
N ALA A 127 0.76 -2.01 -4.97
CA ALA A 127 0.72 -2.98 -3.88
C ALA A 127 -0.35 -4.07 -4.10
N LEU A 128 -1.55 -3.68 -4.54
CA LEU A 128 -2.66 -4.59 -4.84
C LEU A 128 -2.40 -5.56 -6.01
N ARG A 129 -1.39 -5.32 -6.83
CA ARG A 129 -0.99 -6.19 -7.94
C ARG A 129 0.11 -7.18 -7.55
N LEU A 130 0.62 -7.09 -6.33
CA LEU A 130 1.72 -7.88 -5.81
C LEU A 130 1.19 -8.85 -4.74
N PRO A 131 1.79 -10.05 -4.59
CA PRO A 131 1.42 -11.00 -3.54
C PRO A 131 2.01 -10.55 -2.18
N ASP A 132 1.47 -11.05 -1.07
CA ASP A 132 2.03 -10.81 0.27
C ASP A 132 3.39 -11.45 0.48
N LEU A 133 3.67 -12.55 -0.24
CA LEU A 133 4.94 -13.26 -0.21
C LEU A 133 5.52 -13.34 -1.62
N ILE A 134 6.73 -12.80 -1.80
CA ILE A 134 7.52 -12.97 -3.00
C ILE A 134 8.54 -14.10 -2.76
N GLU A 135 8.55 -15.08 -3.65
CA GLU A 135 9.56 -16.14 -3.73
C GLU A 135 10.32 -16.03 -5.06
N ASP A 136 11.62 -16.39 -5.04
CA ASP A 136 12.58 -16.13 -6.13
C ASP A 136 12.18 -16.68 -7.53
N HIS A 137 11.11 -17.49 -7.64
CA HIS A 137 10.73 -18.19 -8.87
C HIS A 137 9.24 -18.05 -9.27
N THR A 138 8.43 -17.35 -8.51
CA THR A 138 6.98 -17.29 -8.74
C THR A 138 6.56 -15.93 -9.25
N SER A 139 7.06 -15.50 -10.38
CA SER A 139 6.67 -14.19 -10.92
C SER A 139 5.66 -14.34 -12.08
N THR A 140 4.42 -14.61 -11.73
CA THR A 140 3.30 -14.25 -12.60
C THR A 140 2.81 -12.85 -12.18
N GLY A 141 2.88 -11.89 -13.08
CA GLY A 141 2.32 -10.56 -12.86
C GLY A 141 3.30 -9.46 -12.41
N PHE A 142 4.57 -9.76 -12.17
CA PHE A 142 5.62 -8.77 -11.90
C PHE A 142 7.00 -9.27 -12.35
N ARG A 143 8.02 -8.41 -12.33
CA ARG A 143 9.43 -8.79 -12.58
C ARG A 143 10.32 -8.30 -11.46
N LEU A 144 11.35 -9.10 -11.13
CA LEU A 144 12.45 -8.73 -10.24
C LEU A 144 13.72 -8.49 -11.06
N LEU A 145 14.39 -7.39 -10.79
CA LEU A 145 15.63 -6.98 -11.43
C LEU A 145 16.74 -6.91 -10.37
N ALA A 146 17.95 -7.31 -10.74
CA ALA A 146 19.11 -7.21 -9.86
C ALA A 146 19.64 -5.77 -9.74
N GLU A 147 19.40 -4.94 -10.75
CA GLU A 147 19.95 -3.59 -10.82
C GLU A 147 18.91 -2.57 -11.33
N PRO A 148 18.91 -1.33 -10.80
CA PRO A 148 18.01 -0.26 -11.25
C PRO A 148 18.18 0.12 -12.72
N ALA A 149 19.40 0.04 -13.25
CA ALA A 149 19.72 0.39 -14.63
C ALA A 149 19.03 -0.52 -15.67
N SER A 150 18.51 -1.68 -15.25
CA SER A 150 17.77 -2.62 -16.10
C SER A 150 16.27 -2.29 -16.21
N LEU A 151 15.78 -1.24 -15.56
CA LEU A 151 14.36 -0.86 -15.60
C LEU A 151 13.94 -0.39 -17.00
N PRO A 152 12.92 -1.02 -17.62
CA PRO A 152 12.44 -0.59 -18.94
C PRO A 152 11.59 0.68 -18.83
N VAL A 153 11.59 1.49 -19.89
CA VAL A 153 10.82 2.75 -19.95
C VAL A 153 9.30 2.49 -20.00
N HIS A 154 8.89 1.45 -20.70
CA HIS A 154 7.48 1.05 -20.80
C HIS A 154 7.26 -0.31 -20.14
N ARG A 155 6.22 -0.39 -19.28
CA ARG A 155 5.94 -1.57 -18.46
C ARG A 155 4.45 -1.84 -18.39
N GLU A 156 4.06 -3.07 -18.67
CA GLU A 156 2.68 -3.55 -18.48
C GLU A 156 2.47 -4.15 -17.09
N ILE A 157 3.55 -4.69 -16.50
CA ILE A 157 3.56 -5.31 -15.18
C ILE A 157 4.54 -4.57 -14.25
N PRO A 158 4.34 -4.61 -12.92
CA PRO A 158 5.27 -4.02 -11.96
C PRO A 158 6.69 -4.60 -12.06
N HIS A 159 7.69 -3.75 -11.95
CA HIS A 159 9.10 -4.13 -11.88
C HIS A 159 9.68 -3.70 -10.54
N GLY A 160 10.12 -4.70 -9.77
CA GLY A 160 10.84 -4.50 -8.52
C GLY A 160 12.33 -4.64 -8.68
N VAL A 161 13.07 -4.05 -7.74
CA VAL A 161 14.52 -4.17 -7.69
C VAL A 161 14.93 -4.86 -6.40
N LEU A 162 15.81 -5.87 -6.52
CA LEU A 162 16.46 -6.54 -5.41
C LEU A 162 17.54 -5.60 -4.84
N CYS A 163 17.44 -5.29 -3.55
CA CYS A 163 18.33 -4.33 -2.89
C CYS A 163 18.99 -4.96 -1.66
N ALA A 164 20.32 -4.95 -1.62
CA ALA A 164 21.08 -5.38 -0.45
C ALA A 164 21.17 -4.29 0.63
N GLY A 165 20.93 -3.02 0.25
CA GLY A 165 21.06 -1.88 1.14
C GLY A 165 20.09 -0.74 0.84
N ILE A 166 19.99 0.19 1.78
CA ILE A 166 19.06 1.33 1.71
C ILE A 166 19.44 2.29 0.58
N ASP A 167 20.72 2.53 0.34
CA ASP A 167 21.16 3.43 -0.71
C ASP A 167 20.81 2.88 -2.10
N GLN A 168 20.94 1.56 -2.30
CA GLN A 168 20.50 0.91 -3.52
C GLN A 168 18.98 0.99 -3.69
N ALA A 169 18.22 0.86 -2.59
CA ALA A 169 16.77 1.03 -2.62
C ALA A 169 16.35 2.46 -2.99
N ARG A 170 17.06 3.47 -2.48
CA ARG A 170 16.88 4.88 -2.85
C ARG A 170 17.19 5.12 -4.33
N GLU A 171 18.26 4.53 -4.85
CA GLU A 171 18.63 4.62 -6.25
C GLU A 171 17.57 3.96 -7.14
N ALA A 172 17.11 2.76 -6.77
CA ALA A 172 16.05 2.06 -7.49
C ALA A 172 14.73 2.86 -7.51
N ALA A 173 14.35 3.47 -6.40
CA ALA A 173 13.18 4.34 -6.32
C ALA A 173 13.30 5.56 -7.24
N ARG A 174 14.46 6.24 -7.26
CA ARG A 174 14.73 7.38 -8.17
C ARG A 174 14.75 6.95 -9.63
N ALA A 175 15.21 5.75 -9.94
CA ALA A 175 15.18 5.16 -11.27
C ALA A 175 13.79 4.73 -11.72
N GLY A 176 12.79 4.80 -10.83
CA GLY A 176 11.39 4.51 -11.13
C GLY A 176 11.01 3.05 -10.94
N ALA A 177 11.62 2.34 -10.01
CA ALA A 177 11.13 1.02 -9.58
C ALA A 177 9.67 1.12 -9.09
N ASP A 178 8.86 0.11 -9.38
CA ASP A 178 7.48 0.07 -8.90
C ASP A 178 7.39 -0.49 -7.48
N PHE A 179 8.37 -1.28 -7.05
CA PHE A 179 8.52 -1.80 -5.69
C PHE A 179 9.96 -2.20 -5.38
N ILE A 180 10.27 -2.38 -4.10
CA ILE A 180 11.60 -2.72 -3.60
C ILE A 180 11.54 -4.06 -2.86
N VAL A 181 12.55 -4.89 -3.07
CA VAL A 181 12.73 -6.15 -2.34
C VAL A 181 14.08 -6.16 -1.66
N PHE A 182 14.09 -6.14 -0.34
CA PHE A 182 15.32 -6.30 0.42
C PHE A 182 15.77 -7.76 0.42
N THR A 183 17.06 -7.99 0.13
CA THR A 183 17.67 -9.35 0.10
C THR A 183 18.32 -9.73 1.42
N SER A 184 18.36 -8.81 2.39
CA SER A 184 18.87 -9.02 3.75
C SER A 184 17.87 -8.57 4.79
N ARG A 185 17.97 -9.14 6.00
CA ARG A 185 17.10 -8.77 7.13
C ARG A 185 17.53 -7.42 7.69
N TRP A 186 16.54 -6.56 7.97
CA TRP A 186 16.71 -5.25 8.58
C TRP A 186 15.98 -5.16 9.91
N PRO A 187 16.51 -4.43 10.91
CA PRO A 187 15.78 -4.13 12.13
C PRO A 187 14.47 -3.38 11.82
N ALA A 188 13.38 -3.73 12.49
CA ALA A 188 12.06 -3.15 12.23
C ALA A 188 12.02 -1.61 12.24
N PRO A 189 12.69 -0.89 13.17
CA PRO A 189 12.71 0.58 13.14
C PRO A 189 13.38 1.16 11.89
N VAL A 190 14.47 0.52 11.41
CA VAL A 190 15.17 0.94 10.19
C VAL A 190 14.32 0.67 8.96
N LEU A 191 13.72 -0.53 8.89
CA LEU A 191 12.81 -0.89 7.80
C LEU A 191 11.64 0.09 7.72
N ARG A 192 10.99 0.39 8.86
CA ARG A 192 9.89 1.37 8.93
C ARG A 192 10.30 2.74 8.43
N ALA A 193 11.45 3.26 8.86
CA ALA A 193 11.94 4.56 8.41
C ALA A 193 12.17 4.58 6.88
N THR A 194 12.71 3.48 6.34
CA THR A 194 12.98 3.35 4.92
C THR A 194 11.70 3.24 4.08
N VAL A 195 10.72 2.46 4.54
CA VAL A 195 9.40 2.35 3.88
C VAL A 195 8.76 3.74 3.76
N MET A 196 8.76 4.51 4.85
CA MET A 196 8.21 5.86 4.89
C MET A 196 8.94 6.87 3.99
N GLU A 197 10.22 6.63 3.71
CA GLU A 197 11.02 7.45 2.81
C GLU A 197 10.76 7.11 1.35
N LEU A 198 10.70 5.82 1.02
CA LEU A 198 10.63 5.34 -0.37
C LEU A 198 9.26 5.58 -1.02
N ASN A 199 8.18 5.55 -0.25
CA ASN A 199 6.80 5.68 -0.75
C ASN A 199 6.45 4.68 -1.87
N LEU A 200 6.95 3.48 -1.76
CA LEU A 200 6.73 2.36 -2.67
C LEU A 200 6.41 1.11 -1.86
N PRO A 201 5.75 0.11 -2.46
CA PRO A 201 5.68 -1.22 -1.86
C PRO A 201 7.08 -1.76 -1.56
N VAL A 202 7.27 -2.27 -0.35
CA VAL A 202 8.57 -2.81 0.12
C VAL A 202 8.36 -4.22 0.66
N TYR A 203 9.26 -5.11 0.29
CA TYR A 203 9.30 -6.49 0.78
C TYR A 203 10.51 -6.71 1.69
N ALA A 204 10.23 -7.25 2.87
CA ALA A 204 11.24 -7.53 3.88
C ALA A 204 11.75 -8.97 3.78
N CYS A 205 13.07 -9.16 3.85
CA CYS A 205 13.72 -10.48 3.82
C CYS A 205 13.84 -11.06 5.22
N GLY A 206 13.68 -12.39 5.33
CA GLY A 206 13.98 -13.17 6.55
C GLY A 206 13.01 -12.93 7.71
N VAL A 207 11.82 -12.43 7.43
CA VAL A 207 10.70 -12.23 8.37
C VAL A 207 9.42 -12.82 7.80
N GLY A 208 8.44 -13.13 8.63
CA GLY A 208 7.10 -13.49 8.18
C GLY A 208 6.28 -12.25 7.78
N CYS A 209 5.17 -12.45 7.03
CA CYS A 209 4.31 -11.33 6.64
C CYS A 209 3.82 -10.49 7.83
N PRO A 210 3.40 -11.06 8.99
CA PRO A 210 2.99 -10.25 10.13
C PRO A 210 4.09 -9.33 10.67
N GLU A 211 5.35 -9.79 10.72
CA GLU A 211 6.49 -8.94 11.13
C GLU A 211 6.80 -7.85 10.09
N ALA A 212 6.71 -8.19 8.80
CA ALA A 212 6.90 -7.24 7.71
C ALA A 212 5.83 -6.14 7.76
N TRP A 213 4.56 -6.50 7.92
CA TRP A 213 3.45 -5.56 8.05
C TRP A 213 3.59 -4.65 9.29
N ALA A 214 3.97 -5.22 10.45
CA ALA A 214 4.23 -4.44 11.66
C ALA A 214 5.35 -3.40 11.48
N ALA A 215 6.29 -3.66 10.57
CA ALA A 215 7.32 -2.71 10.17
C ALA A 215 6.88 -1.75 9.04
N GLY A 216 5.64 -1.85 8.56
CA GLY A 216 5.08 -1.03 7.48
C GLY A 216 5.43 -1.51 6.07
N ALA A 217 6.07 -2.66 5.92
CA ALA A 217 6.35 -3.27 4.62
C ALA A 217 5.06 -3.89 4.03
N THR A 218 5.00 -3.98 2.70
CA THR A 218 3.87 -4.57 1.96
C THR A 218 3.81 -6.08 2.15
N GLY A 219 4.97 -6.74 2.30
CA GLY A 219 5.01 -8.19 2.46
C GLY A 219 6.42 -8.72 2.73
N SER A 220 6.56 -10.03 2.59
CA SER A 220 7.81 -10.75 2.84
C SER A 220 8.48 -11.20 1.55
N TYR A 221 9.79 -11.29 1.59
CA TYR A 221 10.61 -11.94 0.56
C TYR A 221 11.33 -13.15 1.12
N ARG A 222 11.24 -14.27 0.41
CA ARG A 222 11.97 -15.49 0.71
C ARG A 222 12.92 -15.82 -0.44
N PRO A 223 14.25 -15.61 -0.26
CA PRO A 223 15.22 -16.02 -1.26
C PRO A 223 15.27 -17.56 -1.38
N ARG A 224 15.64 -18.03 -2.54
CA ARG A 224 15.90 -19.46 -2.74
C ARG A 224 17.04 -19.90 -1.81
N GLN A 225 16.81 -20.92 -1.01
CA GLN A 225 17.91 -21.58 -0.33
C GLN A 225 18.80 -22.21 -1.42
N PRO A 226 20.15 -22.01 -1.37
CA PRO A 226 21.04 -22.75 -2.24
C PRO A 226 20.75 -24.24 -2.03
N ALA A 227 20.56 -24.97 -3.13
CA ALA A 227 20.37 -26.40 -3.06
C ALA A 227 21.55 -26.98 -2.23
N THR A 228 21.25 -27.54 -1.08
CA THR A 228 22.24 -28.28 -0.27
C THR A 228 22.72 -29.38 -1.19
N GLN A 229 23.97 -29.29 -1.66
CA GLN A 229 24.60 -30.39 -2.37
C GLN A 229 24.67 -31.53 -1.38
N CYS A 230 23.85 -32.58 -1.61
CA CYS A 230 24.02 -33.88 -0.98
C CYS A 230 25.21 -34.58 -1.61
#